data_f3271dfb1971c175ba4a8b80d14e1abb
#
_entry.id   f3271dfb1971c175ba4a8b80d14e1abb
#
_cell.length_a   1.000
_cell.length_b   1.000
_cell.length_c   1.000
_cell.angle_alpha   90.00
_cell.angle_beta   90.00
_cell.angle_gamma   90.00
#
_symmetry.space_group_name_H-M   'P 1'
#
loop_
_entity.id
_entity.type
_entity.pdbx_description
1 polymer ?
#
loop_
_entity_poly.entity_id
_entity_poly.type
_entity_poly.pdbx_seq_one_letter_code
_entity_poly.pdbx_strand_id
1 'polypeptide(L)'
;MTVKETAAFLRQHDNYLILTHKRPDGDTIGCAAALCEGLRALGRTAWICPHTEETHLFTPYLEGRLAPEGYVPETVVSVDIAARSLFTRAGEPWLARGVDLAIDHHPSQEFFAAQTCLDA
;
A
#
# COMPACT_ATOMS: atom_id res chain seq x y z
N MET A 1 -15.42 4.02 -5.12
CA MET A 1 -15.52 2.77 -4.31
C MET A 1 -15.73 3.15 -2.86
N THR A 2 -16.71 2.55 -2.23
CA THR A 2 -17.00 2.79 -0.82
C THR A 2 -16.06 1.99 0.08
N VAL A 3 -16.04 2.32 1.38
CA VAL A 3 -15.28 1.54 2.37
C VAL A 3 -15.77 0.09 2.41
N LYS A 4 -17.07 -0.12 2.32
CA LYS A 4 -17.66 -1.47 2.30
C LYS A 4 -17.23 -2.26 1.07
N GLU A 5 -17.22 -1.65 -0.10
CA GLU A 5 -16.75 -2.27 -1.34
C GLU A 5 -15.24 -2.58 -1.25
N THR A 6 -14.47 -1.69 -0.65
CA THR A 6 -13.04 -1.90 -0.42
C THR A 6 -12.80 -3.10 0.49
N ALA A 7 -13.55 -3.23 1.57
CA ALA A 7 -13.46 -4.38 2.46
C ALA A 7 -13.78 -5.69 1.73
N ALA A 8 -14.80 -5.69 0.86
CA ALA A 8 -15.15 -6.85 0.04
C ALA A 8 -14.02 -7.21 -0.93
N PHE A 9 -13.41 -6.21 -1.58
CA PHE A 9 -12.25 -6.41 -2.46
C PHE A 9 -11.11 -7.10 -1.70
N LEU A 10 -10.77 -6.59 -0.51
CA LEU A 10 -9.66 -7.11 0.29
C LEU A 10 -9.90 -8.54 0.78
N ARG A 11 -11.15 -8.95 0.99
CA ARG A 11 -11.49 -10.33 1.35
C ARG A 11 -11.40 -11.30 0.18
N GLN A 12 -11.51 -10.79 -1.06
CA GLN A 12 -11.58 -11.60 -2.27
C GLN A 12 -10.23 -11.82 -2.94
N HIS A 13 -9.19 -11.11 -2.51
CA HIS A 13 -7.86 -11.18 -3.10
C HIS A 13 -6.84 -11.67 -2.10
N ASP A 14 -5.62 -11.93 -2.56
CA ASP A 14 -4.52 -12.41 -1.74
C ASP A 14 -3.17 -11.95 -2.31
N ASN A 15 -2.09 -12.31 -1.65
CA ASN A 15 -0.71 -12.02 -2.04
C ASN A 15 -0.49 -10.53 -2.30
N TYR A 16 -0.71 -9.75 -1.25
CA TYR A 16 -0.67 -8.29 -1.29
C TYR A 16 0.73 -7.74 -1.20
N LEU A 17 0.99 -6.70 -1.99
CA LEU A 17 2.11 -5.78 -1.79
C LEU A 17 1.54 -4.40 -1.54
N ILE A 18 1.91 -3.79 -0.42
CA ILE A 18 1.43 -2.47 0.00
C ILE A 18 2.51 -1.44 -0.29
N LEU A 19 2.17 -0.41 -1.06
CA LEU A 19 3.07 0.66 -1.45
C LEU A 19 2.87 1.86 -0.54
N THR A 20 3.97 2.48 -0.11
CA THR A 20 3.97 3.67 0.73
C THR A 20 4.54 4.89 0.00
N HIS A 21 4.27 6.06 0.55
CA HIS A 21 4.68 7.35 0.00
C HIS A 21 6.20 7.50 -0.10
N LYS A 22 6.67 8.22 -1.10
CA LYS A 22 8.08 8.50 -1.37
C LYS A 22 8.81 9.13 -0.17
N ARG A 23 8.12 10.00 0.57
CA ARG A 23 8.62 10.59 1.82
C ARG A 23 7.73 10.07 2.94
N PRO A 24 8.07 8.90 3.51
CA PRO A 24 7.19 8.26 4.46
C PRO A 24 7.01 9.14 5.69
N ASP A 25 5.76 9.38 6.03
CA ASP A 25 5.36 10.03 7.25
C ASP A 25 4.61 9.03 8.15
N GLY A 26 4.20 9.46 9.33
CA GLY A 26 3.46 8.61 10.25
C GLY A 26 2.15 8.10 9.67
N ASP A 27 1.52 8.89 8.80
CA ASP A 27 0.22 8.54 8.21
C ASP A 27 0.34 7.38 7.23
N THR A 28 1.23 7.47 6.24
CA THR A 28 1.42 6.40 5.27
C THR A 28 1.96 5.12 5.91
N ILE A 29 2.91 5.21 6.83
CA ILE A 29 3.49 4.05 7.51
C ILE A 29 2.47 3.41 8.46
N GLY A 30 1.71 4.22 9.20
CA GLY A 30 0.66 3.72 10.07
C GLY A 30 -0.44 3.00 9.30
N CYS A 31 -0.88 3.56 8.18
CA CYS A 31 -1.87 2.94 7.30
C CYS A 31 -1.36 1.63 6.71
N ALA A 32 -0.10 1.61 6.23
CA ALA A 32 0.49 0.40 5.66
C ALA A 32 0.62 -0.72 6.70
N ALA A 33 1.12 -0.40 7.89
CA ALA A 33 1.26 -1.37 8.96
C ALA A 33 -0.10 -1.93 9.42
N ALA A 34 -1.09 -1.07 9.57
CA ALA A 34 -2.44 -1.47 9.98
C ALA A 34 -3.09 -2.36 8.92
N LEU A 35 -2.99 -1.99 7.66
CA LEU A 35 -3.53 -2.79 6.55
C LEU A 35 -2.83 -4.15 6.47
N CYS A 36 -1.52 -4.18 6.58
CA CYS A 36 -0.73 -5.42 6.56
C CYS A 36 -1.20 -6.37 7.66
N GLU A 37 -1.32 -5.88 8.90
CA GLU A 37 -1.78 -6.69 10.02
C GLU A 37 -3.22 -7.14 9.86
N GLY A 38 -4.10 -6.26 9.37
CA GLY A 38 -5.50 -6.61 9.13
C GLY A 38 -5.64 -7.72 8.09
N LEU A 39 -4.89 -7.64 7.00
CA LEU A 39 -4.91 -8.67 5.96
C LEU A 39 -4.36 -10.01 6.48
N ARG A 40 -3.28 -9.96 7.26
CA ARG A 40 -2.72 -11.17 7.88
C ARG A 40 -3.69 -11.81 8.87
N ALA A 41 -4.43 -11.00 9.61
CA ALA A 41 -5.47 -11.48 10.54
C ALA A 41 -6.62 -12.18 9.79
N LEU A 42 -6.87 -11.79 8.53
CA LEU A 42 -7.84 -12.46 7.65
C LEU A 42 -7.26 -13.72 6.97
N GLY A 43 -6.04 -14.10 7.30
CA GLY A 43 -5.38 -15.26 6.69
C GLY A 43 -4.78 -14.98 5.32
N ARG A 44 -4.60 -13.72 4.95
CA ARG A 44 -3.99 -13.32 3.66
C ARG A 44 -2.50 -13.13 3.81
N THR A 45 -1.77 -13.29 2.71
CA THR A 45 -0.36 -12.94 2.63
C THR A 45 -0.25 -11.46 2.29
N ALA A 46 0.44 -10.70 3.13
CA ALA A 46 0.60 -9.26 2.93
C ALA A 46 1.98 -8.82 3.39
N TRP A 47 2.62 -7.98 2.57
CA TRP A 47 3.92 -7.39 2.81
C TRP A 47 3.91 -5.93 2.37
N ILE A 48 4.78 -5.13 2.98
CA ILE A 48 5.00 -3.74 2.60
C ILE A 48 6.21 -3.67 1.68
N CYS A 49 6.09 -2.90 0.59
CA CYS A 49 7.19 -2.69 -0.34
C CYS A 49 8.33 -1.95 0.37
N PRO A 50 9.53 -2.52 0.45
CA PRO A 50 10.66 -1.83 1.05
C PRO A 50 11.15 -0.70 0.15
N HIS A 51 11.68 0.36 0.75
CA HIS A 51 12.36 1.44 0.01
C HIS A 51 13.50 2.00 0.84
N THR A 52 14.45 2.64 0.15
CA THR A 52 15.70 3.13 0.76
C THR A 52 15.53 4.45 1.52
N GLU A 53 14.37 5.07 1.44
CA GLU A 53 14.09 6.37 2.04
C GLU A 53 13.50 6.26 3.46
N GLU A 54 13.49 5.05 4.02
CA GLU A 54 12.98 4.81 5.36
C GLU A 54 13.81 5.55 6.40
N THR A 55 13.14 6.14 7.36
CA THR A 55 13.80 6.70 8.53
C THR A 55 13.77 5.68 9.66
N HIS A 56 14.77 5.70 10.54
CA HIS A 56 14.81 4.83 11.70
C HIS A 56 13.62 5.03 12.65
N LEU A 57 12.98 6.19 12.54
CA LEU A 57 11.79 6.51 13.34
C LEU A 57 10.66 5.51 13.15
N PHE A 58 10.49 4.99 11.92
CA PHE A 58 9.40 4.09 11.57
C PHE A 58 9.79 2.61 11.55
N THR A 59 11.05 2.28 11.82
CA THR A 59 11.55 0.90 11.80
C THR A 59 10.68 -0.06 12.63
N PRO A 60 10.23 0.28 13.86
CA PRO A 60 9.42 -0.64 14.65
C PRO A 60 8.09 -1.03 13.97
N TYR A 61 7.52 -0.15 13.15
CA TYR A 61 6.27 -0.41 12.45
C TYR A 61 6.46 -1.23 11.18
N LEU A 62 7.66 -1.25 10.63
CA LEU A 62 8.00 -1.95 9.39
C LEU A 62 8.63 -3.31 9.64
N GLU A 63 9.20 -3.53 10.81
CA GLU A 63 9.90 -4.78 11.15
C GLU A 63 8.97 -5.97 11.03
N GLY A 64 9.41 -7.00 10.29
CA GLY A 64 8.61 -8.19 10.05
C GLY A 64 7.51 -8.02 9.00
N ARG A 65 7.37 -6.81 8.42
CA ARG A 65 6.32 -6.50 7.42
C ARG A 65 6.87 -6.16 6.05
N LEU A 66 8.19 -5.97 5.92
CA LEU A 66 8.82 -5.66 4.64
C LEU A 66 8.91 -6.90 3.76
N ALA A 67 8.54 -6.76 2.49
CA ALA A 67 8.55 -7.88 1.55
C ALA A 67 9.96 -8.46 1.40
N PRO A 68 10.09 -9.79 1.42
CA PRO A 68 11.38 -10.44 1.15
C PRO A 68 11.77 -10.25 -0.32
N GLU A 69 13.07 -10.32 -0.58
CA GLU A 69 13.57 -10.26 -1.95
C GLU A 69 12.94 -11.38 -2.78
N GLY A 70 12.52 -11.03 -3.98
CA GLY A 70 11.90 -12.00 -4.90
C GLY A 70 10.41 -12.26 -4.67
N TYR A 71 9.77 -11.57 -3.72
CA TYR A 71 8.33 -11.71 -3.50
C TYR A 71 7.56 -11.24 -4.75
N VAL A 72 6.67 -12.08 -5.26
CA VAL A 72 5.82 -11.78 -6.41
C VAL A 72 4.38 -11.61 -5.95
N PRO A 73 3.87 -10.38 -5.87
CA PRO A 73 2.49 -10.15 -5.45
C PRO A 73 1.49 -10.43 -6.57
N GLU A 74 0.26 -10.76 -6.18
CA GLU A 74 -0.89 -10.82 -7.10
C GLU A 74 -1.67 -9.51 -7.07
N THR A 75 -1.72 -8.86 -5.91
CA THR A 75 -2.53 -7.66 -5.69
C THR A 75 -1.66 -6.54 -5.13
N VAL A 76 -1.61 -5.42 -5.82
CA VAL A 76 -0.82 -4.26 -5.41
C VAL A 76 -1.75 -3.15 -4.91
N VAL A 77 -1.53 -2.69 -3.68
CA VAL A 77 -2.34 -1.67 -3.02
C VAL A 77 -1.45 -0.50 -2.62
N SER A 78 -1.85 0.72 -2.97
CA SER A 78 -1.20 1.93 -2.46
C SER A 78 -2.01 2.53 -1.31
N VAL A 79 -1.32 3.09 -0.31
CA VAL A 79 -1.95 3.75 0.83
C VAL A 79 -1.38 5.16 0.97
N ASP A 80 -2.29 6.14 1.08
CA ASP A 80 -1.95 7.54 1.33
C ASP A 80 -1.05 8.17 0.25
N ILE A 81 -1.15 7.70 -0.99
CA ILE A 81 -0.39 8.23 -2.14
C ILE A 81 -1.37 8.93 -3.08
N ALA A 82 -1.26 10.26 -3.20
CA ALA A 82 -2.19 11.05 -3.99
C ALA A 82 -1.78 11.17 -5.47
N ALA A 83 -0.50 11.06 -5.79
CA ALA A 83 0.03 11.35 -7.12
C ALA A 83 1.11 10.37 -7.54
N ARG A 84 1.24 10.17 -8.84
CA ARG A 84 2.27 9.30 -9.43
C ARG A 84 3.69 9.72 -9.04
N SER A 85 3.92 11.01 -8.92
CA SER A 85 5.23 11.56 -8.55
C SER A 85 5.67 11.20 -7.14
N LEU A 86 4.77 10.68 -6.32
CA LEU A 86 5.03 10.35 -4.91
C LEU A 86 5.37 8.89 -4.69
N PHE A 87 5.43 8.09 -5.74
CA PHE A 87 5.88 6.71 -5.63
C PHE A 87 7.38 6.65 -5.37
N THR A 88 7.78 5.67 -4.55
CA THR A 88 9.20 5.40 -4.34
C THR A 88 9.83 4.82 -5.59
N ARG A 89 11.18 4.85 -5.67
CA ARG A 89 11.88 4.17 -6.76
C ARG A 89 11.54 2.68 -6.81
N ALA A 90 11.46 2.02 -5.65
CA ALA A 90 11.06 0.61 -5.57
C ALA A 90 9.60 0.38 -5.96
N GLY A 91 8.74 1.38 -5.79
CA GLY A 91 7.33 1.31 -6.15
C GLY A 91 7.04 1.61 -7.62
N GLU A 92 7.95 2.30 -8.33
CA GLU A 92 7.73 2.68 -9.73
C GLU A 92 7.43 1.52 -10.67
N PRO A 93 8.12 0.37 -10.59
CA PRO A 93 7.78 -0.78 -11.43
C PRO A 93 6.34 -1.27 -11.22
N TRP A 94 5.83 -1.17 -10.00
CA TRP A 94 4.47 -1.57 -9.68
C TRP A 94 3.45 -0.58 -10.21
N LEU A 95 3.77 0.72 -10.20
CA LEU A 95 2.95 1.74 -10.85
C LEU A 95 2.86 1.47 -12.37
N ALA A 96 3.98 1.12 -13.00
CA ALA A 96 4.03 0.79 -14.43
C ALA A 96 3.24 -0.48 -14.78
N ARG A 97 3.32 -1.50 -13.93
CA ARG A 97 2.53 -2.74 -14.07
C ARG A 97 1.03 -2.45 -13.91
N GLY A 98 0.67 -1.54 -13.02
CA GLY A 98 -0.69 -1.20 -12.65
C GLY A 98 -0.97 -1.50 -11.18
N VAL A 99 -1.42 -0.49 -10.45
CA VAL A 99 -1.87 -0.61 -9.06
C VAL A 99 -3.33 -1.08 -9.08
N ASP A 100 -3.65 -2.11 -8.32
CA ASP A 100 -5.00 -2.69 -8.33
C ASP A 100 -5.98 -1.86 -7.49
N LEU A 101 -5.53 -1.36 -6.36
CA LEU A 101 -6.35 -0.59 -5.43
C LEU A 101 -5.54 0.54 -4.81
N ALA A 102 -6.10 1.74 -4.80
CA ALA A 102 -5.57 2.87 -4.05
C ALA A 102 -6.52 3.21 -2.91
N ILE A 103 -5.99 3.32 -1.70
CA ILE A 103 -6.73 3.77 -0.52
C ILE A 103 -6.15 5.10 -0.09
N ASP A 104 -6.95 6.15 -0.11
CA ASP A 104 -6.47 7.50 0.12
C ASP A 104 -7.56 8.40 0.70
N HIS A 105 -7.15 9.55 1.23
CA HIS A 105 -8.04 10.58 1.74
C HIS A 105 -7.76 11.96 1.13
N HIS A 106 -6.80 12.09 0.21
CA HIS A 106 -6.45 13.36 -0.40
C HIS A 106 -7.43 13.75 -1.51
N PRO A 107 -8.03 14.95 -1.47
CA PRO A 107 -8.89 15.43 -2.58
C PRO A 107 -8.15 15.52 -3.92
N SER A 108 -6.82 15.63 -3.89
CA SER A 108 -5.96 15.72 -5.07
C SER A 108 -5.59 14.37 -5.69
N GLN A 109 -6.23 13.29 -5.28
CA GLN A 109 -5.96 11.95 -5.80
C GLN A 109 -6.01 11.92 -7.33
N GLU A 110 -4.97 11.37 -7.97
CA GLU A 110 -4.85 11.29 -9.44
C GLU A 110 -5.56 10.09 -10.07
N PHE A 111 -6.10 9.18 -9.26
CA PHE A 111 -6.82 7.99 -9.74
C PHE A 111 -5.98 7.12 -10.68
N PHE A 112 -4.75 6.85 -10.28
CA PHE A 112 -3.79 6.03 -11.04
C PHE A 112 -4.03 4.52 -10.93
N ALA A 113 -4.84 4.08 -9.99
CA ALA A 113 -5.12 2.65 -9.76
C ALA A 113 -6.37 2.20 -10.53
N ALA A 114 -6.50 0.88 -10.71
CA ALA A 114 -7.70 0.30 -11.32
C ALA A 114 -8.95 0.63 -10.53
N GLN A 115 -8.86 0.62 -9.18
CA GLN A 115 -9.95 1.01 -8.29
C GLN A 115 -9.40 1.92 -7.18
N THR A 116 -10.21 2.84 -6.71
CA THR A 116 -9.79 3.79 -5.67
C THR A 116 -10.86 3.92 -4.60
N CYS A 117 -10.45 3.76 -3.35
CA CYS A 117 -11.25 4.13 -2.20
C CYS A 117 -10.76 5.49 -1.72
N LEU A 118 -11.53 6.52 -2.00
CA LEU A 118 -11.22 7.89 -1.59
C LEU A 118 -12.25 8.33 -0.55
N ASP A 119 -11.79 8.48 0.68
CA ASP A 119 -12.61 8.94 1.81
C ASP A 119 -11.98 10.21 2.36
N ALA A 120 -12.25 11.30 1.68
CA ALA A 120 -11.68 12.62 2.00
C ALA A 120 -12.25 13.23 3.28
#